data_901b5fdc732565716cb62de3cc951b12
#
_entry.id   901b5fdc732565716cb62de3cc951b12
#
_cell.length_a   1.000
_cell.length_b   1.000
_cell.length_c   1.000
_cell.angle_alpha   90.00
_cell.angle_beta   90.00
_cell.angle_gamma   90.00
#
_symmetry.space_group_name_H-M   'P 1'
#
loop_
_entity.id
_entity.type
_entity.pdbx_description
1 polymer ?
#
loop_
_entity_poly.entity_id
_entity_poly.type
_entity_poly.pdbx_seq_one_letter_code
_entity_poly.pdbx_strand_id
1 'polypeptide(L)'
;HYENFGPHCIPSCLVVTGDIDLSAHAQTLGMAGGPIPNNEPLARHILETGYADDIDWAFSKSLGVDHSVGVPYHMSLKKLPGVRIIPIYLNCVVAPFIRNRRAYQIGQSMLRAVQSWSGDERVVVFGTGGISHWVGGPGMGHVNV
;
A
#
# COMPACT_ATOMS: atom_id res chain seq x y z
N HIS A 1 7.74 0.64 0.89
CA HIS A 1 8.83 -0.32 0.95
C HIS A 1 8.51 -1.53 0.10
N TYR A 2 9.49 -2.04 -0.67
CA TYR A 2 9.30 -3.17 -1.58
C TYR A 2 10.09 -4.42 -1.13
N GLU A 3 10.34 -4.54 0.16
CA GLU A 3 11.08 -5.67 0.73
C GLU A 3 10.44 -7.02 0.41
N ASN A 4 9.12 -7.03 0.21
CA ASN A 4 8.36 -8.26 -0.08
C ASN A 4 8.44 -8.73 -1.53
N PHE A 5 8.95 -7.91 -2.45
CA PHE A 5 8.97 -8.25 -3.88
C PHE A 5 10.33 -8.83 -4.31
N GLY A 6 11.32 -8.81 -3.44
CA GLY A 6 12.68 -9.20 -3.77
C GLY A 6 13.33 -8.28 -4.82
N PRO A 7 14.61 -8.52 -5.18
CA PRO A 7 15.34 -7.65 -6.09
C PRO A 7 14.94 -7.81 -7.57
N HIS A 8 14.10 -8.78 -7.91
CA HIS A 8 13.89 -9.20 -9.30
C HIS A 8 12.56 -8.72 -9.91
N CYS A 9 11.62 -8.25 -9.10
CA CYS A 9 10.32 -7.80 -9.61
C CYS A 9 9.78 -6.68 -8.73
N ILE A 10 9.87 -5.45 -9.21
CA ILE A 10 9.40 -4.27 -8.49
C ILE A 10 8.38 -3.55 -9.39
N PRO A 11 7.07 -3.68 -9.13
CA PRO A 11 6.04 -3.00 -9.90
C PRO A 11 6.05 -1.50 -9.61
N SER A 12 5.74 -0.67 -10.61
CA SER A 12 5.61 0.79 -10.42
C SER A 12 4.47 1.15 -9.46
N CYS A 13 3.37 0.43 -9.54
CA CYS A 13 2.24 0.52 -8.61
C CYS A 13 1.57 -0.85 -8.48
N LEU A 14 1.04 -1.14 -7.30
CA LEU A 14 0.40 -2.42 -7.01
C LEU A 14 -0.76 -2.24 -6.03
N VAL A 15 -1.86 -2.95 -6.27
CA VAL A 15 -2.97 -3.10 -5.33
C VAL A 15 -3.08 -4.54 -4.85
N VAL A 16 -3.29 -4.74 -3.55
CA VAL A 16 -3.50 -6.08 -2.97
C VAL A 16 -5.00 -6.40 -3.00
N THR A 17 -5.38 -7.38 -3.81
CA THR A 17 -6.77 -7.77 -4.06
C THR A 17 -7.21 -9.05 -3.34
N GLY A 18 -6.38 -9.60 -2.48
CA GLY A 18 -6.70 -10.82 -1.74
C GLY A 18 -6.03 -10.85 -0.37
N ASP A 19 -5.49 -11.98 0.03
CA ASP A 19 -4.97 -12.20 1.38
C ASP A 19 -3.81 -11.27 1.75
N ILE A 20 -3.85 -10.78 2.98
CA ILE A 20 -2.79 -9.96 3.57
C ILE A 20 -2.26 -10.67 4.81
N ASP A 21 -0.95 -10.84 4.91
CA ASP A 21 -0.31 -11.47 6.07
C ASP A 21 0.90 -10.67 6.56
N LEU A 22 1.02 -10.49 7.88
CA LEU A 22 2.13 -9.79 8.52
C LEU A 22 3.20 -10.73 9.10
N SER A 23 3.02 -12.05 9.04
CA SER A 23 3.86 -13.02 9.77
C SER A 23 5.35 -12.91 9.46
N ALA A 24 5.71 -12.66 8.20
CA ALA A 24 7.11 -12.61 7.77
C ALA A 24 7.93 -11.50 8.46
N HIS A 25 7.31 -10.38 8.79
CA HIS A 25 7.98 -9.20 9.36
C HIS A 25 7.61 -8.92 10.82
N ALA A 26 6.62 -9.65 11.35
CA ALA A 26 6.06 -9.41 12.68
C ALA A 26 7.12 -9.49 13.80
N GLN A 27 7.96 -10.52 13.76
CA GLN A 27 8.99 -10.75 14.80
C GLN A 27 10.01 -9.61 14.83
N THR A 28 10.49 -9.18 13.66
CA THR A 28 11.46 -8.06 13.54
C THR A 28 10.89 -6.75 14.07
N LEU A 29 9.57 -6.57 13.94
CA LEU A 29 8.85 -5.38 14.39
C LEU A 29 8.35 -5.47 15.84
N GLY A 30 8.56 -6.61 16.52
CA GLY A 30 8.02 -6.84 17.86
C GLY A 30 6.49 -6.87 17.90
N MET A 31 5.85 -7.29 16.81
CA MET A 31 4.40 -7.31 16.64
C MET A 31 3.87 -8.74 16.57
N ALA A 32 2.60 -8.93 16.88
CA ALA A 32 1.92 -10.19 16.59
C ALA A 32 1.70 -10.29 15.07
N GLY A 33 2.18 -11.38 14.47
CA GLY A 33 1.93 -11.70 13.07
C GLY A 33 0.50 -12.19 12.84
N GLY A 34 0.23 -12.57 11.60
CA GLY A 34 -1.01 -13.20 11.18
C GLY A 34 -1.78 -12.40 10.12
N PRO A 35 -2.93 -12.92 9.73
CA PRO A 35 -3.73 -12.33 8.66
C PRO A 35 -4.30 -10.97 9.08
N ILE A 36 -4.39 -10.09 8.10
CA ILE A 36 -5.03 -8.77 8.22
C ILE A 36 -6.25 -8.74 7.31
N PRO A 37 -7.43 -8.33 7.81
CA PRO A 37 -8.64 -8.30 6.97
C PRO A 37 -8.50 -7.33 5.79
N ASN A 38 -8.79 -7.82 4.58
CA ASN A 38 -8.85 -7.02 3.35
C ASN A 38 -10.32 -6.74 2.94
N ASN A 39 -10.55 -5.64 2.25
CA ASN A 39 -11.79 -5.40 1.52
C ASN A 39 -11.60 -5.76 0.04
N GLU A 40 -11.59 -7.06 -0.27
CA GLU A 40 -11.37 -7.56 -1.63
C GLU A 40 -12.33 -6.98 -2.67
N PRO A 41 -13.66 -6.85 -2.42
CA PRO A 41 -14.56 -6.26 -3.41
C PRO A 41 -14.18 -4.82 -3.78
N LEU A 42 -13.88 -3.98 -2.79
CA LEU A 42 -13.43 -2.61 -3.05
C LEU A 42 -12.03 -2.57 -3.70
N ALA A 43 -11.13 -3.47 -3.31
CA ALA A 43 -9.80 -3.57 -3.93
C ALA A 43 -9.90 -3.92 -5.42
N ARG A 44 -10.80 -4.83 -5.79
CA ARG A 44 -11.10 -5.16 -7.20
C ARG A 44 -11.72 -3.98 -7.94
N HIS A 45 -12.65 -3.28 -7.32
CA HIS A 45 -13.27 -2.10 -7.91
C HIS A 45 -12.24 -0.98 -8.17
N ILE A 46 -11.29 -0.77 -7.23
CA ILE A 46 -10.14 0.14 -7.44
C ILE A 46 -9.29 -0.31 -8.62
N LEU A 47 -8.99 -1.60 -8.73
CA LEU A 47 -8.23 -2.18 -9.83
C LEU A 47 -8.92 -1.93 -11.17
N GLU A 48 -10.19 -2.28 -11.29
CA GLU A 48 -11.01 -2.15 -12.51
C GLU A 48 -11.18 -0.69 -12.93
N THR A 49 -11.48 0.19 -11.98
CA THR A 49 -11.54 1.64 -12.23
C THR A 49 -10.19 2.17 -12.73
N GLY A 50 -9.11 1.70 -12.14
CA GLY A 50 -7.76 2.09 -12.56
C GLY A 50 -7.47 1.69 -14.01
N TYR A 51 -7.80 0.48 -14.42
CA TYR A 51 -7.65 0.07 -15.83
C TYR A 51 -8.52 0.91 -16.77
N ALA A 52 -9.73 1.26 -16.38
CA ALA A 52 -10.58 2.17 -17.15
C ALA A 52 -10.01 3.61 -17.25
N ASP A 53 -9.14 3.99 -16.32
CA ASP A 53 -8.45 5.28 -16.25
C ASP A 53 -7.00 5.22 -16.81
N ASP A 54 -6.65 4.22 -17.58
CA ASP A 54 -5.31 4.00 -18.15
C ASP A 54 -4.21 3.84 -17.09
N ILE A 55 -4.54 3.28 -15.92
CA ILE A 55 -3.55 2.90 -14.91
C ILE A 55 -3.25 1.41 -15.02
N ASP A 56 -2.04 1.08 -15.46
CA ASP A 56 -1.56 -0.31 -15.56
C ASP A 56 -1.16 -0.84 -14.18
N TRP A 57 -2.15 -1.19 -13.37
CA TRP A 57 -1.92 -1.76 -12.07
C TRP A 57 -1.26 -3.15 -12.13
N ALA A 58 -0.20 -3.37 -11.38
CA ALA A 58 0.07 -4.70 -10.88
C ALA A 58 -0.93 -5.02 -9.75
N PHE A 59 -1.27 -6.30 -9.56
CA PHE A 59 -2.09 -6.72 -8.44
C PHE A 59 -1.57 -8.02 -7.82
N SER A 60 -1.83 -8.19 -6.53
CA SER A 60 -1.47 -9.41 -5.80
C SER A 60 -2.71 -10.01 -5.15
N LYS A 61 -2.90 -11.31 -5.35
CA LYS A 61 -3.96 -12.08 -4.69
C LYS A 61 -3.57 -12.56 -3.28
N SER A 62 -2.30 -12.47 -2.94
CA SER A 62 -1.78 -12.74 -1.60
C SER A 62 -0.47 -12.01 -1.42
N LEU A 63 -0.30 -11.30 -0.31
CA LEU A 63 0.92 -10.56 -0.04
C LEU A 63 1.29 -10.59 1.44
N GLY A 64 2.53 -10.99 1.72
CA GLY A 64 3.17 -10.69 2.99
C GLY A 64 3.49 -9.20 3.07
N VAL A 65 2.94 -8.47 4.04
CA VAL A 65 3.14 -7.03 4.16
C VAL A 65 4.26 -6.68 5.13
N ASP A 66 4.93 -5.56 4.87
CA ASP A 66 6.02 -5.04 5.67
C ASP A 66 5.55 -4.02 6.73
N HIS A 67 6.52 -3.35 7.35
CA HIS A 67 6.27 -2.34 8.37
C HIS A 67 5.45 -1.14 7.88
N SER A 68 5.48 -0.80 6.59
CA SER A 68 4.72 0.32 6.05
C SER A 68 3.20 0.12 6.15
N VAL A 69 2.77 -1.13 6.18
CA VAL A 69 1.38 -1.53 6.44
C VAL A 69 1.19 -2.00 7.88
N GLY A 70 2.11 -2.83 8.37
CA GLY A 70 2.00 -3.46 9.69
C GLY A 70 1.97 -2.46 10.83
N VAL A 71 2.84 -1.44 10.83
CA VAL A 71 2.91 -0.45 11.90
C VAL A 71 1.62 0.39 12.00
N PRO A 72 1.12 1.05 10.94
CA PRO A 72 -0.14 1.76 11.01
C PRO A 72 -1.31 0.89 11.43
N TYR A 73 -1.37 -0.34 10.92
CA TYR A 73 -2.42 -1.28 11.30
C TYR A 73 -2.38 -1.59 12.81
N HIS A 74 -1.24 -2.01 13.34
CA HIS A 74 -1.11 -2.35 14.76
C HIS A 74 -1.35 -1.17 15.70
N MET A 75 -0.82 0.00 15.38
CA MET A 75 -0.90 1.16 16.27
C MET A 75 -2.27 1.83 16.26
N SER A 76 -2.98 1.81 15.14
CA SER A 76 -4.17 2.65 14.96
C SER A 76 -5.43 1.86 14.59
N LEU A 77 -5.32 0.77 13.85
CA LEU A 77 -6.48 0.15 13.20
C LEU A 77 -6.92 -1.17 13.83
N LYS A 78 -5.99 -1.99 14.33
CA LYS A 78 -6.24 -3.35 14.83
C LYS A 78 -7.34 -3.43 15.90
N LYS A 79 -7.51 -2.39 16.70
CA LYS A 79 -8.50 -2.35 17.78
C LYS A 79 -9.88 -1.86 17.33
N LEU A 80 -10.00 -1.38 16.11
CA LEU A 80 -11.25 -0.88 15.57
C LEU A 80 -12.05 -2.06 14.98
N PRO A 81 -13.30 -2.29 15.44
CA PRO A 81 -14.09 -3.41 14.96
C PRO A 81 -14.45 -3.22 13.48
N GLY A 82 -14.37 -4.31 12.70
CA GLY A 82 -14.79 -4.35 11.32
C GLY A 82 -13.89 -3.60 10.33
N VAL A 83 -12.76 -3.04 10.77
CA VAL A 83 -11.81 -2.38 9.86
C VAL A 83 -11.17 -3.41 8.94
N ARG A 84 -11.22 -3.11 7.66
CA ARG A 84 -10.51 -3.82 6.57
C ARG A 84 -9.58 -2.86 5.89
N ILE A 85 -8.42 -3.32 5.42
CA ILE A 85 -7.45 -2.48 4.74
C ILE A 85 -7.21 -2.95 3.31
N ILE A 86 -6.79 -2.04 2.45
CA ILE A 86 -6.36 -2.34 1.08
C ILE A 86 -4.97 -1.73 0.92
N PRO A 87 -3.89 -2.54 0.98
CA PRO A 87 -2.56 -2.03 0.72
C PRO A 87 -2.40 -1.63 -0.75
N ILE A 88 -1.92 -0.41 -0.94
CA ILE A 88 -1.58 0.14 -2.25
C ILE A 88 -0.12 0.59 -2.20
N TYR A 89 0.71 0.04 -3.07
CA TYR A 89 2.13 0.36 -3.14
C TYR A 89 2.45 1.21 -4.36
N LEU A 90 3.23 2.26 -4.13
CA LEU A 90 3.82 3.09 -5.19
C LEU A 90 5.34 3.01 -5.08
N ASN A 91 6.03 2.72 -6.18
CA ASN A 91 7.49 2.63 -6.18
C ASN A 91 8.13 4.02 -6.10
N CYS A 92 8.46 4.46 -4.90
CA CYS A 92 9.15 5.71 -4.61
C CYS A 92 10.61 5.51 -4.16
N VAL A 93 11.10 4.26 -4.06
CA VAL A 93 12.37 3.95 -3.37
C VAL A 93 13.39 3.32 -4.31
N VAL A 94 12.97 2.49 -5.26
CA VAL A 94 13.87 1.79 -6.18
C VAL A 94 13.76 2.36 -7.58
N ALA A 95 14.87 2.83 -8.14
CA ALA A 95 14.88 3.37 -9.51
C ALA A 95 14.57 2.28 -10.55
N PRO A 96 13.80 2.59 -11.60
CA PRO A 96 13.17 3.87 -11.90
C PRO A 96 11.93 4.13 -11.05
N PHE A 97 11.87 5.33 -10.46
CA PHE A 97 10.76 5.74 -9.60
C PHE A 97 9.48 6.01 -10.39
N ILE A 98 8.32 5.84 -9.74
CA ILE A 98 7.07 6.35 -10.27
C ILE A 98 7.16 7.89 -10.39
N ARG A 99 6.67 8.43 -11.50
CA ARG A 99 6.63 9.88 -11.70
C ARG A 99 5.52 10.52 -10.88
N ASN A 100 5.75 11.69 -10.31
CA ASN A 100 4.76 12.43 -9.50
C ASN A 100 3.43 12.62 -10.25
N ARG A 101 3.48 12.92 -11.56
CA ARG A 101 2.27 12.99 -12.39
C ARG A 101 1.46 11.70 -12.36
N ARG A 102 2.13 10.54 -12.45
CA ARG A 102 1.44 9.23 -12.41
C ARG A 102 0.87 8.96 -11.01
N ALA A 103 1.59 9.28 -9.95
CA ALA A 103 1.08 9.18 -8.59
C ALA A 103 -0.19 10.04 -8.38
N TYR A 104 -0.21 11.25 -8.93
CA TYR A 104 -1.39 12.12 -8.92
C TYR A 104 -2.57 11.50 -9.69
N GLN A 105 -2.34 10.95 -10.89
CA GLN A 105 -3.37 10.26 -11.68
C GLN A 105 -3.96 9.05 -10.94
N ILE A 106 -3.11 8.28 -10.25
CA ILE A 106 -3.53 7.17 -9.39
C ILE A 106 -4.43 7.67 -8.27
N GLY A 107 -4.07 8.76 -7.60
CA GLY A 107 -4.91 9.36 -6.56
C GLY A 107 -6.28 9.81 -7.08
N GLN A 108 -6.33 10.38 -8.28
CA GLN A 108 -7.59 10.75 -8.93
C GLN A 108 -8.45 9.53 -9.29
N SER A 109 -7.82 8.46 -9.80
CA SER A 109 -8.52 7.20 -10.11
C SER A 109 -9.07 6.55 -8.84
N MET A 110 -8.30 6.50 -7.76
CA MET A 110 -8.76 6.02 -6.46
C MET A 110 -9.97 6.82 -5.94
N LEU A 111 -9.94 8.15 -6.10
CA LEU A 111 -11.09 8.98 -5.73
C LEU A 111 -12.34 8.60 -6.52
N ARG A 112 -12.22 8.42 -7.84
CA ARG A 112 -13.34 7.97 -8.68
C ARG A 112 -13.85 6.59 -8.27
N ALA A 113 -12.95 5.66 -7.98
CA ALA A 113 -13.31 4.34 -7.50
C ALA A 113 -14.12 4.41 -6.19
N VAL A 114 -13.67 5.21 -5.23
CA VAL A 114 -14.41 5.39 -3.96
C VAL A 114 -15.76 6.06 -4.18
N GLN A 115 -15.84 7.07 -5.06
CA GLN A 115 -17.09 7.77 -5.36
C GLN A 115 -18.12 6.91 -6.12
N SER A 116 -17.67 5.98 -6.93
CA SER A 116 -18.54 5.07 -7.70
C SER A 116 -18.79 3.73 -6.97
N TRP A 117 -18.19 3.54 -5.79
CA TRP A 117 -18.41 2.33 -5.00
C TRP A 117 -19.82 2.26 -4.45
N SER A 118 -20.47 1.11 -4.64
CA SER A 118 -21.87 0.90 -4.23
C SER A 118 -22.03 0.44 -2.77
N GLY A 119 -20.93 0.16 -2.08
CA GLY A 119 -20.94 -0.17 -0.65
C GLY A 119 -21.17 1.08 0.21
N ASP A 120 -21.54 0.86 1.46
CA ASP A 120 -21.83 1.91 2.45
C ASP A 120 -20.64 2.19 3.39
N GLU A 121 -19.49 1.56 3.15
CA GLU A 121 -18.32 1.72 3.98
C GLU A 121 -17.71 3.12 3.86
N ARG A 122 -17.37 3.70 5.00
CA ARG A 122 -16.54 4.90 5.04
C ARG A 122 -15.09 4.56 4.71
N VAL A 123 -14.57 5.11 3.64
CA VAL A 123 -13.19 4.90 3.18
C VAL A 123 -12.28 6.02 3.68
N VAL A 124 -11.14 5.65 4.23
CA VAL A 124 -10.07 6.57 4.67
C VAL A 124 -8.77 6.19 3.99
N VAL A 125 -8.07 7.17 3.43
CA VAL A 125 -6.76 6.96 2.80
C VAL A 125 -5.66 7.33 3.78
N PHE A 126 -4.75 6.39 4.05
CA PHE A 126 -3.55 6.59 4.88
C PHE A 126 -2.32 6.72 3.98
N GLY A 127 -1.65 7.87 4.04
CA GLY A 127 -0.32 8.02 3.46
C GLY A 127 0.75 7.57 4.47
N THR A 128 1.46 6.49 4.17
CA THR A 128 2.43 5.88 5.11
C THR A 128 3.88 6.10 4.71
N GLY A 129 4.16 6.89 3.69
CA GLY A 129 5.49 7.22 3.22
C GLY A 129 6.00 8.56 3.72
N GLY A 130 7.27 8.86 3.42
CA GLY A 130 7.88 10.17 3.62
C GLY A 130 8.30 10.79 2.27
N ILE A 131 8.38 12.11 2.19
CA ILE A 131 8.83 12.84 0.99
C ILE A 131 10.33 12.61 0.76
N SER A 132 11.12 12.53 1.83
CA SER A 132 12.54 12.22 1.82
C SER A 132 12.80 10.98 2.67
N HIS A 133 13.58 10.03 2.14
CA HIS A 133 13.80 8.74 2.79
C HIS A 133 15.25 8.30 2.63
N TRP A 134 16.10 8.72 3.57
CA TRP A 134 17.52 8.34 3.61
C TRP A 134 17.85 7.25 4.63
N VAL A 135 16.85 6.47 5.01
CA VAL A 135 17.02 5.38 5.99
C VAL A 135 17.93 4.30 5.41
N GLY A 136 18.99 3.98 6.14
CA GLY A 136 19.97 2.97 5.72
C GLY A 136 20.96 3.42 4.64
N GLY A 137 20.90 4.69 4.20
CA GLY A 137 21.80 5.25 3.20
C GLY A 137 22.83 6.24 3.78
N PRO A 138 23.77 6.72 2.96
CA PRO A 138 24.81 7.68 3.39
C PRO A 138 24.29 9.00 3.94
N GLY A 139 23.05 9.37 3.57
CA GLY A 139 22.38 10.58 4.04
C GLY A 139 21.58 10.41 5.34
N MET A 140 21.60 9.23 5.96
CA MET A 140 20.86 8.97 7.19
C MET A 140 21.30 9.91 8.32
N GLY A 141 20.34 10.58 8.94
CA GLY A 141 20.59 11.56 10.01
C GLY A 141 20.83 12.99 9.53
N HIS A 142 20.91 13.22 8.22
CA HIS A 142 21.00 14.58 7.65
C HIS A 142 19.62 15.11 7.29
N VAL A 143 19.44 16.44 7.41
CA VAL A 143 18.24 17.13 6.96
C VAL A 143 18.37 17.42 5.47
N ASN A 144 17.38 17.02 4.70
CA ASN A 144 17.28 17.34 3.28
C ASN A 144 16.45 18.62 3.14
N VAL A 145 17.14 19.73 2.85
CA VAL A 145 16.54 21.06 2.64
C VAL A 145 16.46 21.38 1.17
#